data_1b596a847f8e861a92a55e0f5f8fb458
#
_entry.id   1b596a847f8e861a92a55e0f5f8fb458
#
_cell.length_a   1.000
_cell.length_b   1.000
_cell.length_c   1.000
_cell.angle_alpha   90.00
_cell.angle_beta   90.00
_cell.angle_gamma   90.00
#
_symmetry.space_group_name_H-M   'P 1'
#
loop_
_entity.id
_entity.type
_entity.pdbx_description
1 polymer ?
#
loop_
_entity_poly.entity_id
_entity_poly.type
_entity_poly.pdbx_seq_one_letter_code
_entity_poly.pdbx_strand_id
1 'polypeptide(L)'
;MWEPLLSLERYPDETLLCDIYNVPGLHCKTGVTAKLIKEIERSFSGNEETGEGTKFVDKFLDENSVHRTEYQGSHSFEGNHARKLLRIIGRMRHEVDHLESENANKERIEKIISTLEAFDEVVVTCFSKQLIGDYKAAIAAFSEAYMELHEVYKVTVPVKAHLIMDHIVPQIERRHPGYGIGVVTEQAFESAHHSFSVEWEKTKINSISHPDYPQALLDCVVR
;
A
#
# COMPACT_ATOMS: atom_id res chain seq x y z
N MET A 1 17.02 19.82 22.08
CA MET A 1 16.68 18.47 22.57
C MET A 1 15.26 18.18 22.05
N TRP A 2 15.12 17.27 21.08
CA TRP A 2 13.80 16.89 20.54
C TRP A 2 13.20 15.90 21.52
N GLU A 3 12.20 16.29 22.29
CA GLU A 3 11.37 15.31 22.98
C GLU A 3 10.60 14.53 21.91
N PRO A 4 10.62 13.19 21.91
CA PRO A 4 9.80 12.44 21.00
C PRO A 4 8.34 12.83 21.27
N LEU A 5 7.64 13.27 20.20
CA LEU A 5 6.22 13.66 20.23
C LEU A 5 5.31 12.58 20.81
N LEU A 6 5.83 11.38 21.01
CA LEU A 6 5.15 10.17 21.47
C LEU A 6 6.05 9.45 22.49
N SER A 7 6.12 9.96 23.70
CA SER A 7 6.56 9.12 24.81
C SER A 7 5.37 8.24 25.21
N LEU A 8 5.52 6.94 25.07
CA LEU A 8 4.53 5.94 25.55
C LEU A 8 4.22 6.11 27.05
N GLU A 9 5.11 6.74 27.81
CA GLU A 9 4.94 7.10 29.23
C GLU A 9 3.73 8.02 29.52
N ARG A 10 3.15 8.68 28.48
CA ARG A 10 1.97 9.53 28.63
C ARG A 10 0.64 8.78 28.50
N TYR A 11 0.70 7.51 28.16
CA TYR A 11 -0.50 6.70 27.94
C TYR A 11 -0.62 5.62 29.02
N PRO A 12 -1.83 5.29 29.46
CA PRO A 12 -2.05 4.17 30.37
C PRO A 12 -1.49 2.86 29.78
N ASP A 13 -1.03 1.94 30.64
CA ASP A 13 -0.43 0.66 30.26
C ASP A 13 -1.31 -0.21 29.32
N GLU A 14 -2.63 0.04 29.32
CA GLU A 14 -3.61 -0.67 28.48
C GLU A 14 -3.84 0.00 27.11
N THR A 15 -3.12 1.10 26.81
CA THR A 15 -3.29 1.82 25.54
C THR A 15 -2.72 1.01 24.38
N LEU A 16 -3.56 0.66 23.41
CA LEU A 16 -3.13 -0.01 22.20
C LEU A 16 -2.69 1.01 21.14
N LEU A 17 -1.83 0.59 20.23
CA LEU A 17 -1.39 1.43 19.13
C LEU A 17 -2.57 2.02 18.33
N CYS A 18 -3.63 1.24 18.13
CA CYS A 18 -4.86 1.68 17.48
C CYS A 18 -5.62 2.79 18.22
N ASP A 19 -5.36 3.00 19.52
CA ASP A 19 -5.97 4.09 20.28
C ASP A 19 -5.27 5.43 20.01
N ILE A 20 -4.04 5.39 19.51
CA ILE A 20 -3.20 6.56 19.22
C ILE A 20 -3.18 6.87 17.73
N TYR A 21 -3.05 5.84 16.89
CA TYR A 21 -2.89 5.95 15.44
C TYR A 21 -4.03 5.29 14.69
N ASN A 22 -4.35 5.85 13.54
CA ASN A 22 -5.14 5.15 12.54
C ASN A 22 -4.21 4.40 11.58
N VAL A 23 -4.57 3.16 11.24
CA VAL A 23 -3.87 2.42 10.20
C VAL A 23 -4.02 3.18 8.87
N PRO A 24 -2.91 3.54 8.21
CA PRO A 24 -2.94 4.34 7.00
C PRO A 24 -3.38 3.48 5.79
N GLY A 25 -4.68 3.42 5.56
CA GLY A 25 -5.31 2.51 4.59
C GLY A 25 -4.76 2.65 3.17
N LEU A 26 -4.59 3.89 2.69
CA LEU A 26 -4.03 4.13 1.35
C LEU A 26 -2.58 3.63 1.26
N HIS A 27 -1.73 4.01 2.20
CA HIS A 27 -0.32 3.60 2.22
C HIS A 27 -0.12 2.11 2.48
N CYS A 28 -0.99 1.48 3.26
CA CYS A 28 -0.99 0.03 3.43
C CYS A 28 -1.34 -0.67 2.11
N LYS A 29 -2.40 -0.23 1.43
CA LYS A 29 -2.82 -0.79 0.16
C LYS A 29 -1.72 -0.70 -0.91
N THR A 30 -1.20 0.51 -1.14
CA THR A 30 -0.18 0.72 -2.17
C THR A 30 1.12 0.03 -1.83
N GLY A 31 1.54 0.07 -0.57
CA GLY A 31 2.82 -0.48 -0.14
C GLY A 31 2.86 -2.00 -0.10
N VAL A 32 1.78 -2.67 0.34
CA VAL A 32 1.70 -4.14 0.30
C VAL A 32 1.63 -4.63 -1.14
N THR A 33 0.82 -3.98 -1.98
CA THR A 33 0.75 -4.31 -3.42
C THR A 33 2.11 -4.18 -4.09
N ALA A 34 2.80 -3.05 -3.92
CA ALA A 34 4.12 -2.84 -4.51
C ALA A 34 5.15 -3.85 -4.01
N LYS A 35 5.14 -4.17 -2.70
CA LYS A 35 6.03 -5.17 -2.12
C LYS A 35 5.84 -6.54 -2.74
N LEU A 36 4.60 -7.02 -2.84
CA LEU A 36 4.32 -8.35 -3.38
C LEU A 36 4.58 -8.43 -4.89
N ILE A 37 4.31 -7.39 -5.66
CA ILE A 37 4.70 -7.31 -7.07
C ILE A 37 6.22 -7.39 -7.23
N LYS A 38 6.98 -6.70 -6.40
CA LYS A 38 8.45 -6.82 -6.40
C LYS A 38 8.92 -8.23 -6.07
N GLU A 39 8.20 -8.96 -5.23
CA GLU A 39 8.52 -10.36 -4.95
C GLU A 39 8.20 -11.29 -6.14
N ILE A 40 7.20 -10.97 -6.97
CA ILE A 40 6.99 -11.66 -8.26
C ILE A 40 8.22 -11.45 -9.17
N GLU A 41 8.69 -10.22 -9.33
CA GLU A 41 9.90 -9.92 -10.11
C GLU A 41 11.11 -10.72 -9.63
N ARG A 42 11.28 -10.82 -8.30
CA ARG A 42 12.36 -11.57 -7.66
C ARG A 42 12.21 -13.09 -7.73
N SER A 43 11.07 -13.57 -8.21
CA SER A 43 10.85 -15.01 -8.39
C SER A 43 11.48 -15.54 -9.67
N PHE A 44 12.12 -14.68 -10.45
CA PHE A 44 12.93 -15.05 -11.60
C PHE A 44 14.40 -15.17 -11.19
N SER A 45 15.01 -16.32 -11.46
CA SER A 45 16.45 -16.54 -11.22
C SER A 45 17.24 -15.85 -12.33
N GLY A 46 17.91 -14.79 -11.96
CA GLY A 46 18.80 -14.01 -12.82
C GLY A 46 19.25 -12.80 -12.02
N ASN A 47 20.39 -12.22 -12.39
CA ASN A 47 20.77 -10.93 -11.82
C ASN A 47 19.60 -9.96 -12.00
N GLU A 48 19.36 -9.11 -11.01
CA GLU A 48 18.43 -7.98 -11.15
C GLU A 48 18.70 -7.19 -12.44
N GLU A 49 19.90 -7.28 -12.98
CA GLU A 49 20.34 -6.71 -14.25
C GLU A 49 19.66 -7.29 -15.52
N THR A 50 19.19 -8.56 -15.49
CA THR A 50 18.51 -9.12 -16.68
C THR A 50 17.08 -8.59 -16.83
N GLY A 51 16.47 -8.15 -15.75
CA GLY A 51 15.15 -7.56 -15.73
C GLY A 51 14.03 -8.46 -16.27
N GLU A 52 14.23 -9.79 -16.28
CA GLU A 52 13.26 -10.73 -16.86
C GLU A 52 11.95 -10.70 -16.09
N GLY A 53 12.02 -10.73 -14.74
CA GLY A 53 10.86 -10.59 -13.88
C GLY A 53 10.18 -9.22 -14.02
N THR A 54 10.96 -8.15 -14.12
CA THR A 54 10.44 -6.80 -14.36
C THR A 54 9.73 -6.73 -15.72
N LYS A 55 10.30 -7.28 -16.78
CA LYS A 55 9.67 -7.32 -18.12
C LYS A 55 8.37 -8.13 -18.11
N PHE A 56 8.34 -9.25 -17.40
CA PHE A 56 7.13 -10.06 -17.25
C PHE A 56 6.02 -9.26 -16.56
N VAL A 57 6.33 -8.62 -15.44
CA VAL A 57 5.37 -7.80 -14.70
C VAL A 57 4.94 -6.59 -15.54
N ASP A 58 5.87 -5.85 -16.16
CA ASP A 58 5.56 -4.67 -16.96
C ASP A 58 4.64 -5.01 -18.13
N LYS A 59 4.91 -6.11 -18.86
CA LYS A 59 4.02 -6.59 -19.92
C LYS A 59 2.59 -6.77 -19.39
N PHE A 60 2.42 -7.48 -18.27
CA PHE A 60 1.09 -7.68 -17.67
C PHE A 60 0.42 -6.36 -17.28
N LEU A 61 1.18 -5.44 -16.69
CA LEU A 61 0.66 -4.13 -16.28
C LEU A 61 0.21 -3.30 -17.49
N ASP A 62 1.01 -3.25 -18.55
CA ASP A 62 0.73 -2.49 -19.77
C ASP A 62 -0.51 -3.02 -20.49
N GLU A 63 -0.62 -4.35 -20.68
CA GLU A 63 -1.76 -5.02 -21.29
C GLU A 63 -3.07 -4.75 -20.51
N ASN A 64 -2.97 -4.53 -19.22
CA ASN A 64 -4.12 -4.22 -18.38
C ASN A 64 -4.26 -2.72 -18.05
N SER A 65 -3.48 -1.83 -18.67
CA SER A 65 -3.49 -0.38 -18.43
C SER A 65 -3.36 -0.02 -16.94
N VAL A 66 -2.45 -0.68 -16.25
CA VAL A 66 -2.02 -0.37 -14.88
C VAL A 66 -0.67 0.31 -14.95
N HIS A 67 -0.52 1.48 -14.32
CA HIS A 67 0.72 2.23 -14.38
C HIS A 67 1.43 2.21 -13.03
N ARG A 68 2.74 2.04 -13.08
CA ARG A 68 3.62 2.27 -11.94
C ARG A 68 4.04 3.74 -11.89
N THR A 69 4.23 4.23 -10.70
CA THR A 69 4.94 5.48 -10.44
C THR A 69 6.33 5.15 -9.93
N GLU A 70 7.33 5.87 -10.42
CA GLU A 70 8.67 5.80 -9.88
C GLU A 70 8.90 6.95 -8.89
N TYR A 71 9.32 6.60 -7.69
CA TYR A 71 9.67 7.57 -6.66
C TYR A 71 10.98 7.17 -6.01
N GLN A 72 12.00 8.03 -6.10
CA GLN A 72 13.34 7.80 -5.53
C GLN A 72 13.95 6.43 -5.89
N GLY A 73 13.80 6.02 -7.15
CA GLY A 73 14.34 4.73 -7.63
C GLY A 73 13.57 3.50 -7.18
N SER A 74 12.39 3.66 -6.58
CA SER A 74 11.50 2.55 -6.25
C SER A 74 10.18 2.65 -7.01
N HIS A 75 9.70 1.50 -7.52
CA HIS A 75 8.39 1.42 -8.15
C HIS A 75 7.29 1.34 -7.11
N SER A 76 6.23 2.11 -7.32
CA SER A 76 5.03 2.13 -6.49
C SER A 76 3.78 2.21 -7.36
N PHE A 77 2.61 2.24 -6.75
CA PHE A 77 1.33 2.41 -7.43
C PHE A 77 0.54 3.53 -6.77
N GLU A 78 -0.14 4.33 -7.57
CA GLU A 78 -1.21 5.18 -7.05
C GLU A 78 -2.39 4.34 -6.57
N GLY A 79 -3.17 4.88 -5.65
CA GLY A 79 -4.25 4.16 -4.98
C GLY A 79 -5.27 3.51 -5.94
N ASN A 80 -5.56 4.16 -7.08
CA ASN A 80 -6.48 3.65 -8.10
C ASN A 80 -5.84 2.51 -8.91
N HIS A 81 -4.56 2.64 -9.26
CA HIS A 81 -3.81 1.60 -9.98
C HIS A 81 -3.57 0.38 -9.11
N ALA A 82 -3.24 0.55 -7.82
CA ALA A 82 -3.16 -0.56 -6.87
C ALA A 82 -4.48 -1.33 -6.76
N ARG A 83 -5.62 -0.61 -6.64
CA ARG A 83 -6.95 -1.23 -6.58
C ARG A 83 -7.31 -1.96 -7.88
N LYS A 84 -6.99 -1.38 -9.05
CA LYS A 84 -7.22 -2.02 -10.34
C LYS A 84 -6.40 -3.30 -10.45
N LEU A 85 -5.12 -3.25 -10.09
CA LEU A 85 -4.21 -4.38 -10.11
C LEU A 85 -4.72 -5.53 -9.24
N LEU A 86 -5.08 -5.26 -7.98
CA LEU A 86 -5.60 -6.27 -7.07
C LEU A 86 -6.80 -7.03 -7.66
N ARG A 87 -7.75 -6.32 -8.27
CA ARG A 87 -8.94 -6.94 -8.89
C ARG A 87 -8.67 -7.85 -10.07
N ILE A 88 -7.54 -7.66 -10.76
CA ILE A 88 -7.20 -8.41 -11.96
C ILE A 88 -6.03 -9.36 -11.77
N ILE A 89 -5.41 -9.35 -10.59
CA ILE A 89 -4.16 -10.08 -10.33
C ILE A 89 -4.27 -11.58 -10.63
N GLY A 90 -5.43 -12.17 -10.37
CA GLY A 90 -5.70 -13.57 -10.68
C GLY A 90 -5.53 -13.93 -12.15
N ARG A 91 -5.68 -12.95 -13.07
CA ARG A 91 -5.43 -13.18 -14.51
C ARG A 91 -3.97 -13.47 -14.82
N MET A 92 -3.05 -13.02 -13.95
CA MET A 92 -1.62 -13.27 -14.15
C MET A 92 -1.28 -14.76 -14.12
N ARG A 93 -2.10 -15.61 -13.50
CA ARG A 93 -1.92 -17.08 -13.52
C ARG A 93 -1.85 -17.62 -14.94
N HIS A 94 -2.71 -17.12 -15.83
CA HIS A 94 -2.68 -17.54 -17.23
C HIS A 94 -1.32 -17.23 -17.89
N GLU A 95 -0.72 -16.07 -17.59
CA GLU A 95 0.61 -15.72 -18.10
C GLU A 95 1.70 -16.61 -17.48
N VAL A 96 1.56 -16.94 -16.19
CA VAL A 96 2.49 -17.85 -15.49
C VAL A 96 2.45 -19.28 -16.05
N ASP A 97 1.26 -19.79 -16.37
CA ASP A 97 1.08 -21.12 -16.98
C ASP A 97 1.82 -21.22 -18.32
N HIS A 98 1.76 -20.16 -19.14
CA HIS A 98 2.38 -20.08 -20.45
C HIS A 98 3.84 -19.59 -20.44
N LEU A 99 4.39 -19.34 -19.26
CA LEU A 99 5.76 -18.88 -19.11
C LEU A 99 6.74 -20.04 -19.43
N GLU A 100 7.51 -19.90 -20.50
CA GLU A 100 8.52 -20.90 -20.90
C GLU A 100 9.87 -20.75 -20.18
N SER A 101 10.01 -19.72 -19.32
CA SER A 101 11.26 -19.44 -18.63
C SER A 101 11.58 -20.49 -17.57
N GLU A 102 12.67 -21.23 -17.74
CA GLU A 102 13.23 -22.14 -16.73
C GLU A 102 13.74 -21.37 -15.50
N ASN A 103 13.93 -20.06 -15.61
CA ASN A 103 14.42 -19.17 -14.56
C ASN A 103 13.31 -18.73 -13.59
N ALA A 104 12.03 -18.97 -13.91
CA ALA A 104 10.92 -18.53 -13.08
C ALA A 104 10.53 -19.60 -12.05
N ASN A 105 10.47 -19.20 -10.80
CA ASN A 105 9.85 -20.00 -9.75
C ASN A 105 8.32 -19.83 -9.79
N LYS A 106 7.66 -20.61 -10.65
CA LYS A 106 6.21 -20.54 -10.86
C LYS A 106 5.42 -20.76 -9.57
N GLU A 107 5.81 -21.72 -8.75
CA GLU A 107 5.14 -22.02 -7.49
C GLU A 107 5.16 -20.82 -6.54
N ARG A 108 6.32 -20.15 -6.42
CA ARG A 108 6.43 -18.92 -5.61
C ARG A 108 5.54 -17.80 -6.17
N ILE A 109 5.51 -17.63 -7.50
CA ILE A 109 4.67 -16.62 -8.15
C ILE A 109 3.19 -16.89 -7.85
N GLU A 110 2.74 -18.13 -7.98
CA GLU A 110 1.37 -18.55 -7.67
C GLU A 110 0.98 -18.25 -6.22
N LYS A 111 1.86 -18.53 -5.27
CA LYS A 111 1.63 -18.21 -3.86
C LYS A 111 1.53 -16.71 -3.61
N ILE A 112 2.35 -15.89 -4.29
CA ILE A 112 2.27 -14.42 -4.20
C ILE A 112 0.95 -13.93 -4.81
N ILE A 113 0.52 -14.46 -5.95
CA ILE A 113 -0.78 -14.12 -6.56
C ILE A 113 -1.92 -14.43 -5.60
N SER A 114 -1.92 -15.64 -4.99
CA SER A 114 -2.93 -16.04 -4.00
C SER A 114 -2.95 -15.09 -2.79
N THR A 115 -1.78 -14.64 -2.32
CA THR A 115 -1.68 -13.66 -1.23
C THR A 115 -2.23 -12.29 -1.64
N LEU A 116 -1.99 -11.86 -2.88
CA LEU A 116 -2.57 -10.61 -3.42
C LEU A 116 -4.10 -10.70 -3.57
N GLU A 117 -4.65 -11.83 -3.94
CA GLU A 117 -6.11 -12.05 -3.98
C GLU A 117 -6.72 -12.01 -2.58
N ALA A 118 -6.09 -12.68 -1.61
CA ALA A 118 -6.52 -12.57 -0.22
C ALA A 118 -6.44 -11.12 0.29
N PHE A 119 -5.44 -10.37 -0.17
CA PHE A 119 -5.33 -8.95 0.15
C PHE A 119 -6.41 -8.10 -0.54
N ASP A 120 -6.80 -8.41 -1.78
CA ASP A 120 -7.93 -7.72 -2.43
C ASP A 120 -9.22 -7.88 -1.60
N GLU A 121 -9.46 -9.07 -1.05
CA GLU A 121 -10.61 -9.30 -0.17
C GLU A 121 -10.56 -8.44 1.10
N VAL A 122 -9.39 -8.26 1.71
CA VAL A 122 -9.22 -7.30 2.83
C VAL A 122 -9.56 -5.88 2.39
N VAL A 123 -9.07 -5.46 1.21
CA VAL A 123 -9.34 -4.11 0.68
C VAL A 123 -10.83 -3.91 0.39
N VAL A 124 -11.50 -4.92 -0.15
CA VAL A 124 -12.95 -4.87 -0.42
C VAL A 124 -13.75 -4.81 0.87
N THR A 125 -13.41 -5.62 1.86
CA THR A 125 -14.21 -5.79 3.07
C THR A 125 -14.08 -4.64 4.06
N CYS A 126 -12.90 -4.06 4.23
CA CYS A 126 -12.69 -3.09 5.31
C CYS A 126 -11.99 -1.78 4.94
N PHE A 127 -11.48 -1.58 3.70
CA PHE A 127 -10.80 -0.31 3.32
C PHE A 127 -11.77 0.74 2.77
N SER A 128 -13.05 0.43 2.65
CA SER A 128 -14.12 1.40 2.35
C SER A 128 -14.65 2.06 3.62
N LYS A 129 -15.61 2.99 3.49
CA LYS A 129 -16.28 3.59 4.65
C LYS A 129 -17.21 2.61 5.36
N GLN A 130 -17.75 1.65 4.65
CA GLN A 130 -18.65 0.62 5.18
C GLN A 130 -17.92 -0.73 5.19
N LEU A 131 -18.18 -1.51 6.21
CA LEU A 131 -17.75 -2.91 6.24
C LEU A 131 -18.62 -3.73 5.28
N ILE A 132 -17.98 -4.63 4.55
CA ILE A 132 -18.65 -5.52 3.59
C ILE A 132 -18.22 -6.96 3.91
N GLY A 133 -19.16 -7.83 4.19
CA GLY A 133 -18.86 -9.24 4.50
C GLY A 133 -18.11 -9.45 5.81
N ASP A 134 -17.34 -10.52 5.88
CA ASP A 134 -16.54 -10.88 7.07
C ASP A 134 -15.09 -10.41 6.94
N TYR A 135 -14.84 -9.17 7.35
CA TYR A 135 -13.51 -8.58 7.30
C TYR A 135 -12.48 -9.29 8.21
N LYS A 136 -12.95 -9.94 9.30
CA LYS A 136 -12.05 -10.70 10.18
C LYS A 136 -11.54 -11.96 9.49
N ALA A 137 -12.44 -12.68 8.82
CA ALA A 137 -12.06 -13.84 8.02
C ALA A 137 -11.13 -13.44 6.86
N ALA A 138 -11.39 -12.32 6.19
CA ALA A 138 -10.52 -11.81 5.12
C ALA A 138 -9.11 -11.47 5.63
N ILE A 139 -9.00 -10.78 6.77
CA ILE A 139 -7.70 -10.46 7.38
C ILE A 139 -6.98 -11.73 7.82
N ALA A 140 -7.69 -12.70 8.41
CA ALA A 140 -7.10 -13.98 8.82
C ALA A 140 -6.54 -14.76 7.62
N ALA A 141 -7.29 -14.85 6.52
CA ALA A 141 -6.86 -15.52 5.29
C ALA A 141 -5.64 -14.83 4.66
N PHE A 142 -5.61 -13.49 4.64
CA PHE A 142 -4.44 -12.73 4.18
C PHE A 142 -3.23 -12.98 5.08
N SER A 143 -3.43 -12.98 6.40
CA SER A 143 -2.36 -13.22 7.38
C SER A 143 -1.75 -14.60 7.19
N GLU A 144 -2.57 -15.64 7.04
CA GLU A 144 -2.12 -17.02 6.80
C GLU A 144 -1.31 -17.11 5.51
N ALA A 145 -1.85 -16.59 4.40
CA ALA A 145 -1.16 -16.60 3.10
C ALA A 145 0.18 -15.82 3.14
N TYR A 146 0.22 -14.68 3.83
CA TYR A 146 1.45 -13.89 3.95
C TYR A 146 2.49 -14.59 4.82
N MET A 147 2.07 -15.21 5.93
CA MET A 147 2.98 -15.94 6.81
C MET A 147 3.53 -17.18 6.13
N GLU A 148 2.75 -17.89 5.29
CA GLU A 148 3.26 -18.96 4.44
C GLU A 148 4.39 -18.48 3.51
N LEU A 149 4.20 -17.32 2.85
CA LEU A 149 5.26 -16.69 2.04
C LEU A 149 6.52 -16.37 2.87
N HIS A 150 6.31 -15.87 4.09
CA HIS A 150 7.42 -15.57 5.00
C HIS A 150 8.20 -16.84 5.40
N GLU A 151 7.50 -17.90 5.78
CA GLU A 151 8.11 -19.13 6.28
C GLU A 151 8.80 -19.92 5.17
N VAL A 152 8.15 -20.07 4.03
CA VAL A 152 8.64 -20.90 2.92
C VAL A 152 9.67 -20.14 2.07
N TYR A 153 9.34 -18.93 1.65
CA TYR A 153 10.14 -18.18 0.69
C TYR A 153 10.93 -17.02 1.30
N LYS A 154 10.90 -16.88 2.63
CA LYS A 154 11.63 -15.83 3.38
C LYS A 154 11.26 -14.41 2.94
N VAL A 155 10.05 -14.22 2.45
CA VAL A 155 9.52 -12.88 2.15
C VAL A 155 9.40 -12.10 3.44
N THR A 156 10.04 -10.95 3.52
CA THR A 156 10.00 -10.12 4.73
C THR A 156 8.60 -9.54 4.95
N VAL A 157 8.14 -9.54 6.19
CA VAL A 157 6.87 -8.90 6.60
C VAL A 157 7.13 -7.40 6.79
N PRO A 158 6.65 -6.52 5.91
CA PRO A 158 6.80 -5.08 6.09
C PRO A 158 5.85 -4.56 7.17
N VAL A 159 6.19 -3.43 7.79
CA VAL A 159 5.34 -2.78 8.79
C VAL A 159 3.89 -2.61 8.30
N LYS A 160 3.70 -2.29 7.02
CA LYS A 160 2.36 -2.11 6.44
C LYS A 160 1.53 -3.39 6.41
N ALA A 161 2.14 -4.54 6.19
CA ALA A 161 1.45 -5.84 6.28
C ALA A 161 1.13 -6.18 7.74
N HIS A 162 2.08 -5.98 8.65
CA HIS A 162 1.86 -6.13 10.08
C HIS A 162 0.70 -5.26 10.60
N LEU A 163 0.64 -3.98 10.19
CA LEU A 163 -0.48 -3.10 10.56
C LEU A 163 -1.84 -3.64 10.11
N ILE A 164 -1.89 -4.27 8.93
CA ILE A 164 -3.13 -4.89 8.43
C ILE A 164 -3.49 -6.11 9.27
N MET A 165 -2.54 -7.00 9.51
CA MET A 165 -2.78 -8.28 10.17
C MET A 165 -3.18 -8.12 11.63
N ASP A 166 -2.53 -7.17 12.35
CA ASP A 166 -2.64 -7.12 13.81
C ASP A 166 -3.42 -5.90 14.33
N HIS A 167 -3.55 -4.81 13.54
CA HIS A 167 -4.08 -3.55 14.07
C HIS A 167 -5.41 -3.09 13.44
N ILE A 168 -5.83 -3.60 12.28
CA ILE A 168 -7.11 -3.19 11.67
C ILE A 168 -8.30 -3.68 12.49
N VAL A 169 -8.31 -4.95 12.93
CA VAL A 169 -9.43 -5.50 13.71
C VAL A 169 -9.62 -4.72 15.02
N PRO A 170 -8.59 -4.55 15.87
CA PRO A 170 -8.71 -3.72 17.07
C PRO A 170 -9.15 -2.28 16.79
N GLN A 171 -8.65 -1.66 15.72
CA GLN A 171 -9.04 -0.31 15.35
C GLN A 171 -10.53 -0.20 15.01
N ILE A 172 -11.04 -1.12 14.18
CA ILE A 172 -12.47 -1.14 13.82
C ILE A 172 -13.32 -1.35 15.05
N GLU A 173 -13.01 -2.36 15.87
CA GLU A 173 -13.82 -2.73 17.02
C GLU A 173 -13.86 -1.64 18.11
N ARG A 174 -12.73 -0.97 18.35
CA ARG A 174 -12.60 0.00 19.45
C ARG A 174 -12.96 1.43 19.04
N ARG A 175 -12.61 1.84 17.82
CA ARG A 175 -12.73 3.24 17.39
C ARG A 175 -13.83 3.50 16.38
N HIS A 176 -14.13 2.51 15.53
CA HIS A 176 -15.05 2.69 14.40
C HIS A 176 -16.01 1.51 14.26
N PRO A 177 -16.71 1.08 15.36
CA PRO A 177 -17.55 -0.11 15.31
C PRO A 177 -18.61 0.03 14.21
N GLY A 178 -18.65 -0.95 13.32
CA GLY A 178 -19.56 -0.97 12.18
C GLY A 178 -19.09 -0.22 10.92
N TYR A 179 -17.92 0.43 10.97
CA TYR A 179 -17.36 1.17 9.85
C TYR A 179 -15.99 0.63 9.46
N GLY A 180 -15.68 0.67 8.17
CA GLY A 180 -14.35 0.34 7.67
C GLY A 180 -13.34 1.48 7.91
N ILE A 181 -12.05 1.17 7.75
CA ILE A 181 -10.98 2.13 8.00
C ILE A 181 -10.99 3.32 7.01
N GLY A 182 -11.76 3.22 5.91
CA GLY A 182 -11.96 4.31 4.97
C GLY A 182 -12.66 5.56 5.54
N VAL A 183 -13.24 5.50 6.75
CA VAL A 183 -13.78 6.68 7.44
C VAL A 183 -12.68 7.61 7.96
N VAL A 184 -11.48 7.07 8.17
CA VAL A 184 -10.30 7.79 8.69
C VAL A 184 -9.14 7.78 7.68
N THR A 185 -9.47 7.65 6.40
CA THR A 185 -8.44 7.56 5.34
C THR A 185 -7.71 8.89 5.15
N GLU A 186 -6.43 8.80 4.85
CA GLU A 186 -5.57 9.92 4.46
C GLU A 186 -5.94 10.50 3.08
N GLN A 187 -6.81 9.84 2.33
CA GLN A 187 -7.12 10.23 0.95
C GLN A 187 -7.61 11.68 0.84
N ALA A 188 -8.32 12.19 1.84
CA ALA A 188 -8.73 13.59 1.89
C ALA A 188 -7.52 14.53 2.07
N PHE A 189 -6.56 14.15 2.91
CA PHE A 189 -5.31 14.91 3.10
C PHE A 189 -4.42 14.85 1.88
N GLU A 190 -4.28 13.68 1.24
CA GLU A 190 -3.53 13.54 -0.01
C GLU A 190 -4.15 14.37 -1.14
N SER A 191 -5.48 14.38 -1.26
CA SER A 191 -6.17 15.22 -2.24
C SER A 191 -5.97 16.71 -1.94
N ALA A 192 -6.05 17.12 -0.68
CA ALA A 192 -5.79 18.49 -0.27
C ALA A 192 -4.32 18.88 -0.51
N HIS A 193 -3.37 17.99 -0.18
CA HIS A 193 -1.95 18.19 -0.43
C HIS A 193 -1.64 18.29 -1.94
N HIS A 194 -2.27 17.44 -2.76
CA HIS A 194 -2.14 17.54 -4.21
C HIS A 194 -2.68 18.87 -4.74
N SER A 195 -3.87 19.26 -4.31
CA SER A 195 -4.48 20.57 -4.71
C SER A 195 -3.59 21.72 -4.27
N PHE A 196 -3.09 21.70 -3.03
CA PHE A 196 -2.14 22.70 -2.53
C PHE A 196 -0.86 22.73 -3.38
N SER A 197 -0.30 21.57 -3.71
CA SER A 197 0.91 21.49 -4.53
C SER A 197 0.72 22.07 -5.92
N VAL A 198 -0.44 21.81 -6.56
CA VAL A 198 -0.78 22.38 -7.87
C VAL A 198 -0.91 23.90 -7.80
N GLU A 199 -1.56 24.45 -6.78
CA GLU A 199 -1.69 25.90 -6.62
C GLU A 199 -0.34 26.55 -6.23
N TRP A 200 0.44 25.86 -5.37
CA TRP A 200 1.78 26.31 -5.01
C TRP A 200 2.70 26.43 -6.22
N GLU A 201 2.69 25.46 -7.13
CA GLU A 201 3.50 25.50 -8.36
C GLU A 201 3.17 26.71 -9.26
N LYS A 202 1.94 27.24 -9.20
CA LYS A 202 1.51 28.42 -9.96
C LYS A 202 2.00 29.73 -9.32
N THR A 203 2.13 29.76 -8.00
CA THR A 203 2.36 30.99 -7.23
C THR A 203 3.68 31.02 -6.49
N LYS A 204 4.43 29.90 -6.51
CA LYS A 204 5.63 29.71 -5.70
C LYS A 204 6.69 30.79 -5.91
N ILE A 205 7.21 31.22 -4.80
CA ILE A 205 8.42 32.01 -4.71
C ILE A 205 9.51 31.09 -4.13
N ASN A 206 10.60 30.88 -4.86
CA ASN A 206 11.64 29.90 -4.50
C ASN A 206 12.51 30.30 -3.31
N SER A 207 12.34 31.51 -2.77
CA SER A 207 13.12 31.98 -1.63
C SER A 207 12.22 32.35 -0.46
N ILE A 208 12.41 31.67 0.66
CA ILE A 208 11.72 31.97 1.93
C ILE A 208 12.00 33.41 2.38
N SER A 209 13.17 33.98 1.99
CA SER A 209 13.57 35.35 2.32
C SER A 209 12.95 36.40 1.41
N HIS A 210 12.21 36.02 0.38
CA HIS A 210 11.54 36.98 -0.51
C HIS A 210 10.39 37.66 0.23
N PRO A 211 10.25 39.01 0.15
CA PRO A 211 9.23 39.74 0.89
C PRO A 211 7.81 39.28 0.61
N ASP A 212 7.52 38.79 -0.61
CA ASP A 212 6.21 38.33 -1.00
C ASP A 212 5.95 36.84 -0.72
N TYR A 213 6.92 36.11 -0.13
CA TYR A 213 6.76 34.67 0.19
C TYR A 213 5.55 34.39 1.11
N PRO A 214 5.34 35.17 2.20
CA PRO A 214 4.17 34.96 3.06
C PRO A 214 2.85 35.18 2.32
N GLN A 215 2.78 36.16 1.42
CA GLN A 215 1.55 36.42 0.64
C GLN A 215 1.31 35.29 -0.38
N ALA A 216 2.34 34.81 -1.08
CA ALA A 216 2.21 33.68 -2.00
C ALA A 216 1.70 32.42 -1.29
N LEU A 217 2.17 32.16 -0.05
CA LEU A 217 1.69 31.05 0.76
C LEU A 217 0.22 31.23 1.15
N LEU A 218 -0.19 32.42 1.59
CA LEU A 218 -1.58 32.73 1.92
C LEU A 218 -2.50 32.57 0.71
N ASP A 219 -2.11 33.06 -0.47
CA ASP A 219 -2.87 32.95 -1.70
C ASP A 219 -3.08 31.50 -2.13
N CYS A 220 -2.13 30.61 -1.80
CA CYS A 220 -2.22 29.18 -2.05
C CYS A 220 -3.22 28.47 -1.10
N VAL A 221 -3.32 28.92 0.15
CA VAL A 221 -4.18 28.30 1.19
C VAL A 221 -5.63 28.77 1.09
N VAL A 222 -5.88 30.00 0.60
CA VAL A 222 -7.22 30.62 0.58
C VAL A 222 -8.01 30.30 -0.70
N ARG A 223 -7.36 29.75 -1.72
CA ARG A 223 -8.01 29.31 -2.97
C ARG A 223 -8.45 27.85 -2.88
#